data_dcc6fc37d1ea212bb6d5f339e8b0e703
#
_entry.id   dcc6fc37d1ea212bb6d5f339e8b0e703
#
_cell.length_a   1.000
_cell.length_b   1.000
_cell.length_c   1.000
_cell.angle_alpha   90.00
_cell.angle_beta   90.00
_cell.angle_gamma   90.00
#
_symmetry.space_group_name_H-M   'P 1'
#
loop_
_entity.id
_entity.type
_entity.pdbx_description
1 polymer ?
#
loop_
_entity_poly.entity_id
_entity_poly.type
_entity_poly.pdbx_seq_one_letter_code
_entity_poly.pdbx_strand_id
1 'polypeptide(L)'
;MANTKADKGESVNLADVTKQVEAMLAQAKAEAEKIVADAKASVSGELTEEQKKANEERKAYWDELVEVKLFKDNNKYKDDVFVSVNGENCVIKRGVRVKIKRKFADVLDKSDMQDYETSMLIEKKSSEFAKSEF
;
A
#
# COMPACT_ATOMS: atom_id res chain seq x y z
N MET A 1 -67.87 8.31 31.27
CA MET A 1 -67.84 7.25 30.24
C MET A 1 -66.44 7.19 29.65
N ALA A 2 -65.70 6.25 30.09
CA ALA A 2 -64.37 6.00 29.56
C ALA A 2 -64.45 5.32 28.19
N ASN A 3 -64.14 6.00 27.17
CA ASN A 3 -64.02 5.45 25.84
C ASN A 3 -62.65 4.79 25.69
N THR A 4 -62.53 3.57 26.06
CA THR A 4 -61.41 2.76 25.78
C THR A 4 -61.41 2.41 24.30
N LYS A 5 -60.84 3.30 23.51
CA LYS A 5 -60.43 2.99 22.14
C LYS A 5 -59.39 1.90 22.26
N ALA A 6 -59.82 0.66 22.06
CA ALA A 6 -58.91 -0.43 21.92
C ALA A 6 -57.90 -0.09 20.83
N ASP A 7 -56.69 0.15 21.21
CA ASP A 7 -55.57 0.22 20.36
C ASP A 7 -55.48 -1.13 19.63
N LYS A 8 -55.86 -1.15 18.36
CA LYS A 8 -55.54 -2.22 17.46
C LYS A 8 -54.03 -2.14 17.22
N GLY A 9 -53.30 -2.52 18.23
CA GLY A 9 -51.90 -2.87 18.04
C GLY A 9 -51.88 -3.89 16.91
N GLU A 10 -51.27 -3.53 15.83
CA GLU A 10 -50.92 -4.47 14.77
C GLU A 10 -50.31 -5.69 15.47
N SER A 11 -51.03 -6.81 15.42
CA SER A 11 -50.49 -8.06 15.88
C SER A 11 -49.43 -8.45 14.87
N VAL A 12 -48.20 -7.93 15.11
CA VAL A 12 -47.01 -8.38 14.41
C VAL A 12 -46.98 -9.90 14.58
N ASN A 13 -47.18 -10.61 13.50
CA ASN A 13 -47.23 -12.04 13.51
C ASN A 13 -45.85 -12.54 14.00
N LEU A 14 -45.77 -13.03 15.21
CA LEU A 14 -44.53 -13.53 15.81
C LEU A 14 -43.84 -14.58 14.94
N ALA A 15 -44.61 -15.34 14.14
CA ALA A 15 -44.07 -16.28 13.20
C ALA A 15 -43.29 -15.58 12.04
N ASP A 16 -43.76 -14.43 11.55
CA ASP A 16 -43.09 -13.69 10.50
C ASP A 16 -41.81 -13.02 11.02
N VAL A 17 -41.84 -12.47 12.23
CA VAL A 17 -40.66 -11.91 12.89
C VAL A 17 -39.62 -12.98 13.14
N THR A 18 -40.02 -14.16 13.60
CA THR A 18 -39.12 -15.27 13.81
C THR A 18 -38.46 -15.73 12.53
N LYS A 19 -39.19 -15.81 11.41
CA LYS A 19 -38.64 -16.14 10.10
C LYS A 19 -37.65 -15.09 9.61
N GLN A 20 -37.95 -13.82 9.80
CA GLN A 20 -37.03 -12.73 9.44
C GLN A 20 -35.74 -12.78 10.26
N VAL A 21 -35.84 -13.02 11.56
CA VAL A 21 -34.68 -13.16 12.44
C VAL A 21 -33.83 -14.37 12.05
N GLU A 22 -34.46 -15.50 11.76
CA GLU A 22 -33.76 -16.71 11.30
C GLU A 22 -33.06 -16.48 9.96
N ALA A 23 -33.70 -15.79 9.01
CA ALA A 23 -33.10 -15.42 7.75
C ALA A 23 -31.90 -14.48 7.91
N MET A 24 -32.03 -13.46 8.76
CA MET A 24 -30.92 -12.55 9.09
C MET A 24 -29.76 -13.29 9.77
N LEU A 25 -30.07 -14.21 10.68
CA LEU A 25 -29.07 -15.02 11.37
C LEU A 25 -28.33 -15.95 10.42
N ALA A 26 -29.03 -16.54 9.47
CA ALA A 26 -28.44 -17.37 8.43
C ALA A 26 -27.53 -16.57 7.51
N GLN A 27 -27.95 -15.37 7.09
CA GLN A 27 -27.11 -14.47 6.31
C GLN A 27 -25.87 -14.02 7.08
N ALA A 28 -26.04 -13.59 8.33
CA ALA A 28 -24.92 -13.19 9.18
C ALA A 28 -23.91 -14.31 9.41
N LYS A 29 -24.37 -15.55 9.60
CA LYS A 29 -23.50 -16.72 9.69
C LYS A 29 -22.74 -16.98 8.40
N ALA A 30 -23.42 -16.92 7.26
CA ALA A 30 -22.79 -17.12 5.96
C ALA A 30 -21.74 -16.05 5.67
N GLU A 31 -22.01 -14.78 5.98
CA GLU A 31 -21.03 -13.70 5.86
C GLU A 31 -19.86 -13.87 6.82
N ALA A 32 -20.12 -14.24 8.07
CA ALA A 32 -19.07 -14.50 9.06
C ALA A 32 -18.16 -15.66 8.64
N GLU A 33 -18.72 -16.76 8.15
CA GLU A 33 -17.95 -17.90 7.64
C GLU A 33 -17.10 -17.50 6.44
N LYS A 34 -17.64 -16.68 5.54
CA LYS A 34 -16.90 -16.15 4.39
C LYS A 34 -15.73 -15.28 4.83
N ILE A 35 -15.96 -14.36 5.76
CA ILE A 35 -14.90 -13.49 6.31
C ILE A 35 -13.83 -14.34 7.02
N VAL A 36 -14.23 -15.34 7.78
CA VAL A 36 -13.28 -16.23 8.47
C VAL A 36 -12.49 -17.08 7.48
N ALA A 37 -13.12 -17.56 6.42
CA ALA A 37 -12.43 -18.29 5.34
C ALA A 37 -11.41 -17.40 4.62
N ASP A 38 -11.78 -16.19 4.29
CA ASP A 38 -10.89 -15.20 3.64
C ASP A 38 -9.73 -14.81 4.57
N ALA A 39 -10.01 -14.61 5.87
CA ALA A 39 -8.99 -14.31 6.87
C ALA A 39 -8.03 -15.50 7.07
N LYS A 40 -8.53 -16.73 7.10
CA LYS A 40 -7.69 -17.93 7.19
C LYS A 40 -6.82 -18.11 5.96
N ALA A 41 -7.36 -17.88 4.77
CA ALA A 41 -6.61 -17.93 3.52
C ALA A 41 -5.48 -16.89 3.52
N SER A 42 -5.72 -15.68 4.04
CA SER A 42 -4.69 -14.64 4.14
C SER A 42 -3.62 -14.94 5.19
N VAL A 43 -3.99 -15.60 6.30
CA VAL A 43 -3.06 -15.96 7.39
C VAL A 43 -2.30 -17.24 7.09
N SER A 44 -2.90 -18.22 6.42
CA SER A 44 -2.25 -19.48 6.06
C SER A 44 -1.27 -19.37 4.90
N GLY A 45 -1.15 -18.18 4.29
CA GLY A 45 -0.26 -17.94 3.16
C GLY A 45 -0.74 -18.58 1.86
N GLU A 46 -1.92 -19.17 1.85
CA GLU A 46 -2.57 -19.64 0.63
C GLU A 46 -3.22 -18.44 -0.08
N LEU A 47 -2.46 -17.85 -0.98
CA LEU A 47 -2.96 -16.82 -1.88
C LEU A 47 -3.94 -17.45 -2.87
N THR A 48 -5.02 -16.74 -3.17
CA THR A 48 -5.91 -17.11 -4.27
C THR A 48 -5.14 -17.10 -5.59
N GLU A 49 -5.60 -17.86 -6.58
CA GLU A 49 -4.94 -17.92 -7.90
C GLU A 49 -4.81 -16.52 -8.54
N GLU A 50 -5.80 -15.66 -8.35
CA GLU A 50 -5.74 -14.26 -8.81
C GLU A 50 -4.67 -13.45 -8.08
N GLN A 51 -4.54 -13.63 -6.78
CA GLN A 51 -3.49 -12.97 -5.98
C GLN A 51 -2.09 -13.48 -6.33
N LYS A 52 -1.94 -14.77 -6.57
CA LYS A 52 -0.68 -15.35 -7.06
C LYS A 52 -0.28 -14.76 -8.39
N LYS A 53 -1.20 -14.72 -9.35
CA LYS A 53 -0.97 -14.15 -10.68
C LYS A 53 -0.62 -12.65 -10.60
N ALA A 54 -1.36 -11.87 -9.83
CA ALA A 54 -1.07 -10.46 -9.61
C ALA A 54 0.30 -10.23 -8.94
N ASN A 55 0.69 -11.10 -8.02
CA ASN A 55 2.01 -11.02 -7.37
C ASN A 55 3.14 -11.42 -8.33
N GLU A 56 2.93 -12.40 -9.19
CA GLU A 56 3.90 -12.81 -10.23
C GLU A 56 4.10 -11.68 -11.24
N GLU A 57 3.03 -11.08 -11.74
CA GLU A 57 3.10 -9.92 -12.65
C GLU A 57 3.83 -8.73 -12.02
N ARG A 58 3.52 -8.44 -10.76
CA ARG A 58 4.20 -7.38 -9.99
C ARG A 58 5.68 -7.69 -9.82
N LYS A 59 6.01 -8.92 -9.47
CA LYS A 59 7.40 -9.37 -9.32
C LYS A 59 8.15 -9.27 -10.64
N ALA A 60 7.56 -9.71 -11.73
CA ALA A 60 8.14 -9.59 -13.08
C ALA A 60 8.40 -8.13 -13.46
N TYR A 61 7.47 -7.22 -13.16
CA TYR A 61 7.64 -5.79 -13.39
C TYR A 61 8.84 -5.21 -12.61
N TRP A 62 8.98 -5.55 -11.34
CA TRP A 62 10.07 -5.04 -10.51
C TRP A 62 11.43 -5.71 -10.78
N ASP A 63 11.43 -6.93 -11.29
CA ASP A 63 12.64 -7.66 -11.68
C ASP A 63 13.10 -7.34 -13.11
N GLU A 64 12.33 -6.54 -13.87
CA GLU A 64 12.70 -6.08 -15.19
C GLU A 64 14.01 -5.28 -15.16
N LEU A 65 14.91 -5.59 -16.09
CA LEU A 65 16.19 -4.89 -16.19
C LEU A 65 16.04 -3.54 -16.89
N VAL A 66 16.48 -2.50 -16.23
CA VAL A 66 16.49 -1.11 -16.72
C VAL A 66 17.92 -0.61 -16.79
N GLU A 67 18.25 0.08 -17.86
CA GLU A 67 19.57 0.70 -18.02
C GLU A 67 19.62 2.05 -17.30
N VAL A 68 20.56 2.18 -16.38
CA VAL A 68 20.77 3.40 -15.58
C VAL A 68 22.22 3.83 -15.66
N LYS A 69 22.43 5.14 -15.78
CA LYS A 69 23.75 5.76 -15.72
C LYS A 69 23.76 6.81 -14.62
N LEU A 70 24.54 6.55 -13.58
CA LEU A 70 24.72 7.49 -12.49
C LEU A 70 25.85 8.48 -12.77
N PHE A 71 25.67 9.70 -12.32
CA PHE A 71 26.68 10.73 -12.41
C PHE A 71 27.91 10.35 -11.59
N LYS A 72 29.09 10.55 -12.13
CA LYS A 72 30.36 10.35 -11.46
C LYS A 72 31.10 11.68 -11.40
N ASP A 73 31.53 12.04 -10.19
CA ASP A 73 32.38 13.16 -9.91
C ASP A 73 33.63 12.66 -9.17
N ASN A 74 34.71 13.41 -9.25
CA ASN A 74 35.94 13.07 -8.52
C ASN A 74 35.91 13.48 -7.04
N ASN A 75 34.81 14.08 -6.58
CA ASN A 75 34.67 14.64 -5.24
C ASN A 75 33.60 13.90 -4.42
N LYS A 76 32.35 14.31 -4.55
CA LYS A 76 31.24 13.78 -3.74
C LYS A 76 30.70 12.45 -4.27
N TYR A 77 30.68 12.27 -5.59
CA TYR A 77 30.11 11.10 -6.26
C TYR A 77 31.19 10.20 -6.89
N LYS A 78 32.20 9.92 -6.10
CA LYS A 78 33.36 9.13 -6.51
C LYS A 78 33.11 7.63 -6.43
N ASP A 79 32.45 7.20 -5.35
CA ASP A 79 32.28 5.80 -5.01
C ASP A 79 31.05 5.18 -5.64
N ASP A 80 31.07 3.87 -5.80
CA ASP A 80 29.93 3.10 -6.30
C ASP A 80 28.77 3.16 -5.31
N VAL A 81 27.54 3.08 -5.83
CA VAL A 81 26.32 3.15 -5.02
C VAL A 81 25.88 1.74 -4.63
N PHE A 82 25.71 1.53 -3.35
CA PHE A 82 25.10 0.33 -2.81
C PHE A 82 23.61 0.56 -2.57
N VAL A 83 22.77 -0.30 -3.14
CA VAL A 83 21.32 -0.28 -2.96
C VAL A 83 20.85 -1.65 -2.47
N SER A 84 20.00 -1.65 -1.46
CA SER A 84 19.39 -2.86 -0.94
C SER A 84 17.87 -2.70 -0.92
N VAL A 85 17.15 -3.67 -1.50
CA VAL A 85 15.69 -3.72 -1.52
C VAL A 85 15.24 -5.13 -1.17
N ASN A 86 14.43 -5.26 -0.12
CA ASN A 86 13.87 -6.54 0.32
C ASN A 86 14.90 -7.69 0.49
N GLY A 87 16.10 -7.35 0.99
CA GLY A 87 17.17 -8.33 1.20
C GLY A 87 18.02 -8.64 -0.04
N GLU A 88 17.67 -8.13 -1.20
CA GLU A 88 18.53 -8.18 -2.39
C GLU A 88 19.42 -6.93 -2.44
N ASN A 89 20.71 -7.14 -2.70
CA ASN A 89 21.71 -6.10 -2.75
C ASN A 89 22.21 -5.89 -4.17
N CYS A 90 22.47 -4.64 -4.53
CA CYS A 90 23.06 -4.29 -5.81
C CYS A 90 24.11 -3.19 -5.62
N VAL A 91 25.27 -3.35 -6.24
CA VAL A 91 26.31 -2.32 -6.32
C VAL A 91 26.29 -1.74 -7.73
N ILE A 92 26.07 -0.43 -7.83
CA ILE A 92 25.92 0.27 -9.09
C ILE A 92 27.15 1.13 -9.31
N LYS A 93 27.88 0.84 -10.38
CA LYS A 93 29.06 1.56 -10.75
C LYS A 93 28.69 2.94 -11.36
N ARG A 94 29.27 4.00 -10.82
CA ARG A 94 29.04 5.35 -11.34
C ARG A 94 29.83 5.60 -12.63
N GLY A 95 29.26 6.42 -13.50
CA GLY A 95 29.90 6.82 -14.75
C GLY A 95 29.75 5.84 -15.93
N VAL A 96 29.19 4.68 -15.69
CA VAL A 96 28.96 3.63 -16.69
C VAL A 96 27.49 3.30 -16.77
N ARG A 97 27.01 2.92 -17.94
CA ARG A 97 25.66 2.38 -18.11
C ARG A 97 25.61 0.96 -17.56
N VAL A 98 24.74 0.75 -16.59
CA VAL A 98 24.56 -0.53 -15.91
C VAL A 98 23.10 -0.95 -16.00
N LYS A 99 22.86 -2.23 -16.31
CA LYS A 99 21.52 -2.80 -16.27
C LYS A 99 21.24 -3.31 -14.86
N ILE A 100 20.22 -2.76 -14.23
CA ILE A 100 19.77 -3.10 -12.88
C ILE A 100 18.27 -3.42 -12.89
N LYS A 101 17.81 -4.13 -11.88
CA LYS A 101 16.38 -4.38 -11.73
C LYS A 101 15.64 -3.06 -11.47
N ARG A 102 14.44 -2.93 -12.01
CA ARG A 102 13.61 -1.72 -11.87
C ARG A 102 13.42 -1.27 -10.42
N LYS A 103 13.31 -2.20 -9.49
CA LYS A 103 13.18 -1.88 -8.07
C LYS A 103 14.35 -1.07 -7.51
N PHE A 104 15.56 -1.31 -7.97
CA PHE A 104 16.74 -0.54 -7.56
C PHE A 104 16.76 0.83 -8.23
N ALA A 105 16.36 0.91 -9.50
CA ALA A 105 16.24 2.17 -10.21
C ALA A 105 15.19 3.09 -9.56
N ASP A 106 14.05 2.56 -9.17
CA ASP A 106 12.99 3.30 -8.49
C ASP A 106 13.46 3.90 -7.14
N VAL A 107 14.25 3.16 -6.38
CA VAL A 107 14.85 3.67 -5.12
C VAL A 107 15.83 4.81 -5.40
N LEU A 108 16.63 4.71 -6.44
CA LEU A 108 17.55 5.77 -6.82
C LEU A 108 16.81 7.03 -7.28
N ASP A 109 15.79 6.89 -8.11
CA ASP A 109 14.97 8.01 -8.58
C ASP A 109 14.28 8.73 -7.41
N LYS A 110 13.75 7.98 -6.46
CA LYS A 110 13.16 8.54 -5.23
C LYS A 110 14.17 9.24 -4.35
N SER A 111 15.39 8.71 -4.25
CA SER A 111 16.47 9.35 -3.51
C SER A 111 16.88 10.67 -4.15
N ASP A 112 17.05 10.72 -5.46
CA ASP A 112 17.40 11.95 -6.18
C ASP A 112 16.29 13.01 -6.05
N MET A 113 15.03 12.57 -6.10
CA MET A 113 13.88 13.45 -5.92
C MET A 113 13.84 14.04 -4.50
N GLN A 114 14.11 13.22 -3.49
CA GLN A 114 14.18 13.67 -2.10
C GLN A 114 15.35 14.62 -1.85
N ASP A 115 16.50 14.37 -2.46
CA ASP A 115 17.66 15.27 -2.38
C ASP A 115 17.34 16.64 -3.03
N TYR A 116 16.64 16.64 -4.14
CA TYR A 116 16.16 17.86 -4.79
C TYR A 116 15.19 18.64 -3.91
N GLU A 117 14.16 17.99 -3.38
CA GLU A 117 13.20 18.62 -2.47
C GLU A 117 13.87 19.17 -1.21
N THR A 118 14.82 18.44 -0.65
CA THR A 118 15.60 18.87 0.52
C THR A 118 16.43 20.10 0.20
N SER A 119 17.07 20.14 -0.96
CA SER A 119 17.84 21.31 -1.41
C SER A 119 16.98 22.55 -1.55
N MET A 120 15.80 22.40 -2.16
CA MET A 120 14.82 23.49 -2.29
C MET A 120 14.30 23.97 -0.93
N LEU A 121 14.07 23.06 0.01
CA LEU A 121 13.64 23.40 1.35
C LEU A 121 14.71 24.16 2.12
N ILE A 122 15.97 23.73 2.02
CA ILE A 122 17.12 24.40 2.66
C ILE A 122 17.26 25.83 2.11
N GLU A 123 17.20 25.99 0.79
CA GLU A 123 17.29 27.31 0.15
C GLU A 123 16.16 28.25 0.59
N LYS A 124 14.92 27.72 0.62
CA LYS A 124 13.75 28.46 1.09
C LYS A 124 13.92 28.89 2.55
N LYS A 125 14.30 27.99 3.43
CA LYS A 125 14.50 28.27 4.85
C LYS A 125 15.66 29.23 5.11
N SER A 126 16.74 29.10 4.38
CA SER A 126 17.86 30.04 4.45
C SER A 126 17.43 31.45 4.03
N SER A 127 16.66 31.58 2.97
CA SER A 127 16.15 32.89 2.52
C SER A 127 15.12 33.50 3.48
N GLU A 128 14.26 32.69 4.08
CA GLU A 128 13.32 33.13 5.13
C GLU A 128 14.07 33.64 6.35
N PHE A 129 15.09 32.90 6.80
CA PHE A 129 15.93 33.28 7.92
C PHE A 129 16.66 34.62 7.66
N ALA A 130 17.29 34.76 6.49
CA ALA A 130 17.97 36.00 6.11
C ALA A 130 17.02 37.22 6.06
N LYS A 131 15.75 37.03 5.77
CA LYS A 131 14.72 38.09 5.81
C LYS A 131 14.22 38.39 7.21
N SER A 132 14.32 37.45 8.15
CA SER A 132 13.83 37.60 9.51
C SER A 132 14.83 38.34 10.43
N GLU A 133 16.09 38.45 10.04
CA GLU A 133 17.12 39.14 10.83
C GLU A 133 17.16 40.68 10.59
N PHE A 134 16.27 41.18 9.76
CA PHE A 134 16.20 42.63 9.50
C PHE A 134 14.83 43.20 9.88
#